data_6bfb7d51c4a89ecb46a117d25341ccfa
#
_entry.id   6bfb7d51c4a89ecb46a117d25341ccfa
#
_cell.length_a   1.000
_cell.length_b   1.000
_cell.length_c   1.000
_cell.angle_alpha   90.00
_cell.angle_beta   90.00
_cell.angle_gamma   90.00
#
_symmetry.space_group_name_H-M   'P 1'
#
loop_
_entity.id
_entity.type
_entity.pdbx_description
1 polymer ?
#
loop_
_entity_poly.entity_id
_entity_poly.type
_entity_poly.pdbx_seq_one_letter_code
_entity_poly.pdbx_strand_id
1 'polypeptide(L)'
;FQTMTAVQEGEECLNNYGSKSNTQLLFMHGFALPNNPYDVVELSLKTQDSNGNVSILWQDSFYGNETEIPFAMLENFLDDNVDNETERIISSEVVLYCLDWIQTYLTPLEEYQQEELRILNMNQEDKKEIDSRLLWIAIHHASQRKILLHIQSLLNKLLQ
;
A
#
# COMPACT_ATOMS: atom_id res chain seq x y z
N PHE A 1 -7.47 31.97 -1.38
CA PHE A 1 -7.02 31.19 -0.21
C PHE A 1 -7.60 31.84 1.04
N GLN A 2 -8.17 31.03 1.93
CA GLN A 2 -8.69 31.48 3.23
C GLN A 2 -8.07 30.57 4.29
N THR A 3 -7.44 31.17 5.32
CA THR A 3 -6.92 30.40 6.47
C THR A 3 -8.07 29.91 7.34
N MET A 4 -7.98 28.67 7.82
CA MET A 4 -8.98 28.09 8.73
C MET A 4 -8.77 28.55 10.18
N THR A 5 -7.56 28.99 10.49
CA THR A 5 -7.16 29.53 11.80
C THR A 5 -6.43 30.86 11.60
N ALA A 6 -6.43 31.70 12.63
CA ALA A 6 -5.60 32.91 12.62
C ALA A 6 -4.12 32.51 12.59
N VAL A 7 -3.34 33.14 11.72
CA VAL A 7 -1.90 32.96 11.57
C VAL A 7 -1.23 34.23 12.03
N GLN A 8 -0.24 34.09 12.93
CA GLN A 8 0.53 35.23 13.46
C GLN A 8 1.71 35.55 12.52
N GLU A 9 2.27 36.74 12.67
CA GLU A 9 3.46 37.15 11.92
C GLU A 9 4.65 36.21 12.24
N GLY A 10 5.24 35.63 11.19
CA GLY A 10 6.34 34.67 11.30
C GLY A 10 5.94 33.19 11.43
N GLU A 11 4.65 32.91 11.56
CA GLU A 11 4.16 31.51 11.53
C GLU A 11 4.08 30.98 10.07
N GLU A 12 4.37 29.68 9.92
CA GLU A 12 4.27 29.01 8.64
C GLU A 12 2.80 28.81 8.23
N CYS A 13 2.49 29.20 7.00
CA CYS A 13 1.16 28.93 6.42
C CYS A 13 1.13 27.56 5.76
N LEU A 14 0.49 26.60 6.41
CA LEU A 14 0.32 25.25 5.89
C LEU A 14 -0.86 25.15 4.93
N ASN A 15 -0.70 24.37 3.87
CA ASN A 15 -1.78 24.02 2.95
C ASN A 15 -2.27 22.60 3.24
N ASN A 16 -3.59 22.41 3.14
CA ASN A 16 -4.18 21.07 3.22
C ASN A 16 -4.29 20.47 1.82
N TYR A 17 -3.59 19.38 1.57
CA TYR A 17 -3.59 18.65 0.30
C TYR A 17 -4.75 17.66 0.15
N GLY A 18 -5.66 17.59 1.14
CA GLY A 18 -6.78 16.65 1.19
C GLY A 18 -6.37 15.23 1.61
N SER A 19 -7.30 14.29 1.48
CA SER A 19 -7.09 12.87 1.80
C SER A 19 -6.29 12.21 0.67
N LYS A 20 -4.96 12.20 0.80
CA LYS A 20 -4.05 11.64 -0.21
C LYS A 20 -3.19 10.54 0.39
N SER A 21 -2.96 9.49 -0.38
CA SER A 21 -2.00 8.44 -0.03
C SER A 21 -0.55 8.96 -0.05
N ASN A 22 0.36 8.27 0.60
CA ASN A 22 1.79 8.61 0.55
C ASN A 22 2.36 8.50 -0.87
N THR A 23 1.87 7.58 -1.69
CA THR A 23 2.20 7.51 -3.12
C THR A 23 1.86 8.82 -3.82
N GLN A 24 0.62 9.33 -3.62
CA GLN A 24 0.20 10.60 -4.22
C GLN A 24 0.97 11.80 -3.67
N LEU A 25 1.20 11.86 -2.35
CA LEU A 25 1.96 12.93 -1.71
C LEU A 25 3.40 12.96 -2.20
N LEU A 26 4.05 11.79 -2.30
CA LEU A 26 5.43 11.68 -2.75
C LEU A 26 5.58 12.06 -4.22
N PHE A 27 4.69 11.58 -5.07
CA PHE A 27 4.74 11.82 -6.52
C PHE A 27 4.40 13.26 -6.91
N MET A 28 3.37 13.83 -6.27
CA MET A 28 2.84 15.17 -6.63
C MET A 28 3.49 16.30 -5.85
N HIS A 29 3.98 16.03 -4.64
CA HIS A 29 4.40 17.07 -3.70
C HIS A 29 5.80 16.83 -3.10
N GLY A 30 6.39 15.67 -3.31
CA GLY A 30 7.76 15.34 -2.89
C GLY A 30 7.94 15.07 -1.40
N PHE A 31 6.89 14.66 -0.68
CA PHE A 31 6.97 14.27 0.73
C PHE A 31 6.03 13.11 1.04
N ALA A 32 6.23 12.46 2.21
CA ALA A 32 5.35 11.44 2.74
C ALA A 32 5.04 11.71 4.22
N LEU A 33 3.91 11.24 4.71
CA LEU A 33 3.48 11.41 6.10
C LEU A 33 3.63 10.10 6.87
N PRO A 34 4.32 10.09 8.02
CA PRO A 34 4.31 8.94 8.89
C PRO A 34 2.89 8.71 9.43
N ASN A 35 2.46 7.44 9.47
CA ASN A 35 1.12 7.04 9.91
C ASN A 35 -0.03 7.75 9.18
N ASN A 36 0.10 7.96 7.89
CA ASN A 36 -0.93 8.56 7.06
C ASN A 36 -2.21 7.69 7.08
N PRO A 37 -3.35 8.19 7.61
CA PRO A 37 -4.59 7.42 7.72
C PRO A 37 -5.25 7.16 6.34
N TYR A 38 -4.82 7.88 5.31
CA TYR A 38 -5.32 7.76 3.94
C TYR A 38 -4.35 6.97 3.05
N ASP A 39 -3.35 6.31 3.65
CA ASP A 39 -2.40 5.56 2.86
C ASP A 39 -3.01 4.25 2.38
N VAL A 40 -2.69 3.91 1.13
CA VAL A 40 -3.20 2.74 0.42
C VAL A 40 -2.08 2.04 -0.33
N VAL A 41 -2.25 0.75 -0.55
CA VAL A 41 -1.52 -0.01 -1.58
C VAL A 41 -2.43 -0.19 -2.78
N GLU A 42 -1.96 0.19 -3.94
CA GLU A 42 -2.63 -0.13 -5.21
C GLU A 42 -2.18 -1.52 -5.67
N LEU A 43 -3.13 -2.44 -5.72
CA LEU A 43 -2.93 -3.80 -6.17
C LEU A 43 -3.48 -3.96 -7.58
N SER A 44 -2.76 -4.65 -8.45
CA SER A 44 -3.24 -4.94 -9.80
C SER A 44 -2.88 -6.36 -10.21
N LEU A 45 -3.86 -7.12 -10.64
CA LEU A 45 -3.67 -8.40 -11.29
C LEU A 45 -3.52 -8.18 -12.80
N LYS A 46 -2.41 -8.65 -13.35
CA LYS A 46 -2.09 -8.51 -14.78
C LYS A 46 -1.99 -9.86 -15.44
N THR A 47 -2.42 -9.94 -16.67
CA THR A 47 -2.20 -11.11 -17.53
C THR A 47 -1.38 -10.72 -18.75
N GLN A 48 -0.65 -11.67 -19.31
CA GLN A 48 0.13 -11.49 -20.51
C GLN A 48 -0.34 -12.51 -21.56
N ASP A 49 -0.67 -12.03 -22.75
CA ASP A 49 -1.01 -12.93 -23.86
C ASP A 49 0.23 -13.57 -24.49
N SER A 50 0.00 -14.51 -25.43
CA SER A 50 1.08 -15.21 -26.15
C SER A 50 1.98 -14.28 -26.99
N ASN A 51 1.55 -13.04 -27.24
CA ASN A 51 2.29 -12.04 -28.00
C ASN A 51 3.06 -11.08 -27.09
N GLY A 52 2.97 -11.26 -25.77
CA GLY A 52 3.63 -10.41 -24.78
C GLY A 52 2.85 -9.14 -24.40
N ASN A 53 1.60 -8.95 -24.89
CA ASN A 53 0.78 -7.81 -24.48
C ASN A 53 0.26 -8.02 -23.06
N VAL A 54 0.44 -6.98 -22.23
CA VAL A 54 -0.01 -6.99 -20.83
C VAL A 54 -1.36 -6.28 -20.73
N SER A 55 -2.34 -6.94 -20.13
CA SER A 55 -3.64 -6.35 -19.77
C SER A 55 -3.88 -6.44 -18.26
N ILE A 56 -4.61 -5.45 -17.72
CA ILE A 56 -5.01 -5.45 -16.32
C ILE A 56 -6.35 -6.18 -16.23
N LEU A 57 -6.39 -7.30 -15.50
CA LEU A 57 -7.62 -8.03 -15.21
C LEU A 57 -8.40 -7.38 -14.06
N TRP A 58 -7.69 -6.91 -13.04
CA TRP A 58 -8.26 -6.30 -11.87
C TRP A 58 -7.29 -5.28 -11.27
N GLN A 59 -7.83 -4.21 -10.73
CA GLN A 59 -7.08 -3.20 -10.01
C GLN A 59 -7.96 -2.57 -8.93
N ASP A 60 -7.43 -2.43 -7.72
CA ASP A 60 -8.08 -1.76 -6.61
C ASP A 60 -7.06 -1.20 -5.62
N SER A 61 -7.55 -0.39 -4.69
CA SER A 61 -6.77 0.21 -3.62
C SER A 61 -7.14 -0.42 -2.28
N PHE A 62 -6.15 -0.91 -1.55
CA PHE A 62 -6.34 -1.50 -0.22
C PHE A 62 -5.83 -0.54 0.86
N TYR A 63 -6.72 -0.18 1.78
CA TYR A 63 -6.41 0.70 2.91
C TYR A 63 -5.87 -0.11 4.10
N GLY A 64 -4.92 0.48 4.82
CA GLY A 64 -4.30 -0.18 5.98
C GLY A 64 -5.20 -0.41 7.19
N ASN A 65 -6.42 0.15 7.18
CA ASN A 65 -7.42 0.00 8.24
C ASN A 65 -8.58 -0.94 7.86
N GLU A 66 -8.55 -1.57 6.69
CA GLU A 66 -9.54 -2.58 6.31
C GLU A 66 -9.42 -3.81 7.19
N THR A 67 -10.56 -4.41 7.55
CA THR A 67 -10.62 -5.55 8.48
C THR A 67 -10.84 -6.88 7.76
N GLU A 68 -11.21 -6.83 6.48
CA GLU A 68 -11.52 -8.00 5.66
C GLU A 68 -10.89 -7.85 4.27
N ILE A 69 -10.61 -8.97 3.63
CA ILE A 69 -10.19 -8.98 2.23
C ILE A 69 -11.42 -8.74 1.36
N PRO A 70 -11.39 -7.76 0.42
CA PRO A 70 -12.48 -7.56 -0.51
C PRO A 70 -12.72 -8.83 -1.32
N PHE A 71 -13.98 -9.30 -1.35
CA PHE A 71 -14.32 -10.51 -2.10
C PHE A 71 -13.96 -10.39 -3.58
N ALA A 72 -14.14 -9.21 -4.17
CA ALA A 72 -13.75 -8.91 -5.56
C ALA A 72 -12.25 -9.20 -5.85
N MET A 73 -11.36 -9.07 -4.86
CA MET A 73 -9.97 -9.47 -4.99
C MET A 73 -9.84 -10.99 -5.17
N LEU A 74 -10.62 -11.76 -4.41
CA LEU A 74 -10.57 -13.22 -4.42
C LEU A 74 -11.27 -13.80 -5.66
N GLU A 75 -12.34 -13.16 -6.14
CA GLU A 75 -13.08 -13.61 -7.34
C GLU A 75 -12.20 -13.78 -8.58
N ASN A 76 -11.18 -12.94 -8.73
CA ASN A 76 -10.27 -13.01 -9.88
C ASN A 76 -9.37 -14.26 -9.89
N PHE A 77 -9.31 -15.00 -8.78
CA PHE A 77 -8.57 -16.26 -8.65
C PHE A 77 -9.49 -17.48 -8.57
N LEU A 78 -10.83 -17.29 -8.62
CA LEU A 78 -11.78 -18.38 -8.70
C LEU A 78 -11.90 -18.88 -10.15
N ASP A 79 -12.06 -20.20 -10.30
CA ASP A 79 -12.30 -20.78 -11.61
C ASP A 79 -13.71 -20.40 -12.11
N ASP A 80 -13.82 -19.88 -13.34
CA ASP A 80 -15.09 -19.48 -13.99
C ASP A 80 -16.08 -20.64 -14.15
N ASN A 81 -15.66 -21.88 -13.92
CA ASN A 81 -16.49 -23.08 -14.10
C ASN A 81 -17.36 -23.45 -12.88
N VAL A 82 -17.38 -22.63 -11.81
CA VAL A 82 -18.21 -22.90 -10.62
C VAL A 82 -19.59 -22.28 -10.80
N ASP A 83 -20.52 -23.04 -11.37
CA ASP A 83 -21.90 -22.64 -11.74
C ASP A 83 -22.87 -22.38 -10.54
N ASN A 84 -22.43 -22.46 -9.29
CA ASN A 84 -23.34 -22.33 -8.14
C ASN A 84 -23.01 -21.08 -7.30
N GLU A 85 -23.86 -20.06 -7.41
CA GLU A 85 -23.86 -18.83 -6.58
C GLU A 85 -23.97 -19.12 -5.06
N THR A 86 -24.38 -20.31 -4.64
CA THR A 86 -24.71 -20.66 -3.25
C THR A 86 -23.57 -21.28 -2.46
N GLU A 87 -22.47 -21.67 -3.08
CA GLU A 87 -21.32 -22.30 -2.41
C GLU A 87 -19.96 -21.89 -2.99
N ARG A 88 -19.73 -20.60 -3.18
CA ARG A 88 -18.37 -20.11 -3.43
C ARG A 88 -17.54 -20.19 -2.16
N ILE A 89 -17.18 -21.40 -1.77
CA ILE A 89 -16.19 -21.63 -0.73
C ILE A 89 -14.84 -21.24 -1.32
N ILE A 90 -14.24 -20.19 -0.75
CA ILE A 90 -12.87 -19.80 -1.08
C ILE A 90 -11.97 -20.97 -0.73
N SER A 91 -11.42 -21.65 -1.73
CA SER A 91 -10.54 -22.77 -1.50
C SER A 91 -9.20 -22.33 -0.90
N SER A 92 -8.59 -23.18 -0.11
CA SER A 92 -7.24 -22.91 0.42
C SER A 92 -6.23 -22.63 -0.71
N GLU A 93 -6.41 -23.21 -1.88
CA GLU A 93 -5.56 -23.01 -3.05
C GLU A 93 -5.63 -21.56 -3.56
N VAL A 94 -6.84 -20.97 -3.62
CA VAL A 94 -7.03 -19.55 -3.98
C VAL A 94 -6.33 -18.64 -2.99
N VAL A 95 -6.46 -18.91 -1.68
CA VAL A 95 -5.80 -18.12 -0.66
C VAL A 95 -4.27 -18.21 -0.78
N LEU A 96 -3.73 -19.40 -1.02
CA LEU A 96 -2.28 -19.59 -1.23
C LEU A 96 -1.78 -18.85 -2.47
N TYR A 97 -2.57 -18.83 -3.54
CA TYR A 97 -2.25 -18.04 -4.74
C TYR A 97 -2.21 -16.53 -4.45
N CYS A 98 -3.19 -16.04 -3.69
CA CYS A 98 -3.21 -14.64 -3.26
C CYS A 98 -2.01 -14.30 -2.36
N LEU A 99 -1.61 -15.19 -1.47
CA LEU A 99 -0.43 -15.00 -0.62
C LEU A 99 0.86 -14.91 -1.44
N ASP A 100 1.04 -15.79 -2.42
CA ASP A 100 2.19 -15.75 -3.33
C ASP A 100 2.19 -14.45 -4.16
N TRP A 101 1.03 -14.03 -4.67
CA TRP A 101 0.87 -12.78 -5.39
C TRP A 101 1.22 -11.55 -4.52
N ILE A 102 0.74 -11.48 -3.27
CA ILE A 102 1.10 -10.40 -2.33
C ILE A 102 2.61 -10.40 -2.04
N GLN A 103 3.23 -11.57 -1.97
CA GLN A 103 4.69 -11.67 -1.78
C GLN A 103 5.47 -11.00 -2.93
N THR A 104 4.94 -10.98 -4.15
CA THR A 104 5.59 -10.27 -5.27
C THR A 104 5.69 -8.75 -5.04
N TYR A 105 4.78 -8.17 -4.28
CA TYR A 105 4.83 -6.76 -3.87
C TYR A 105 5.72 -6.53 -2.64
N LEU A 106 5.79 -7.51 -1.73
CA LEU A 106 6.61 -7.42 -0.52
C LEU A 106 8.10 -7.54 -0.81
N THR A 107 8.49 -8.48 -1.67
CA THR A 107 9.89 -8.79 -1.95
C THR A 107 10.74 -7.56 -2.30
N PRO A 108 10.33 -6.66 -3.20
CA PRO A 108 11.13 -5.46 -3.49
C PRO A 108 11.26 -4.50 -2.28
N LEU A 109 10.28 -4.49 -1.38
CA LEU A 109 10.32 -3.64 -0.18
C LEU A 109 11.22 -4.22 0.91
N GLU A 110 11.37 -5.55 0.95
CA GLU A 110 12.24 -6.24 1.90
C GLU A 110 13.73 -6.00 1.62
N GLU A 111 14.12 -5.83 0.36
CA GLU A 111 15.51 -5.56 -0.02
C GLU A 111 16.07 -4.28 0.63
N TYR A 112 15.25 -3.27 0.84
CA TYR A 112 15.64 -1.99 1.40
C TYR A 112 15.31 -1.82 2.88
N GLN A 113 14.72 -2.83 3.51
CA GLN A 113 14.19 -2.74 4.88
C GLN A 113 15.23 -2.33 5.92
N GLN A 114 16.46 -2.84 5.83
CA GLN A 114 17.50 -2.51 6.79
C GLN A 114 17.90 -1.03 6.74
N GLU A 115 18.11 -0.50 5.53
CA GLU A 115 18.44 0.92 5.36
C GLU A 115 17.28 1.83 5.74
N GLU A 116 16.07 1.43 5.41
CA GLU A 116 14.83 2.12 5.81
C GLU A 116 14.72 2.22 7.35
N LEU A 117 14.89 1.10 8.07
CA LEU A 117 14.87 1.08 9.52
C LEU A 117 15.98 1.95 10.11
N ARG A 118 17.19 1.96 9.50
CA ARG A 118 18.27 2.85 9.90
C ARG A 118 17.86 4.31 9.82
N ILE A 119 17.29 4.73 8.68
CA ILE A 119 16.85 6.11 8.44
C ILE A 119 15.71 6.51 9.39
N LEU A 120 14.71 5.65 9.55
CA LEU A 120 13.53 5.94 10.39
C LEU A 120 13.90 6.05 11.88
N ASN A 121 14.90 5.30 12.33
CA ASN A 121 15.36 5.31 13.72
C ASN A 121 16.44 6.38 14.04
N MET A 122 16.90 7.15 13.06
CA MET A 122 17.79 8.29 13.29
C MET A 122 17.17 9.29 14.25
N ASN A 123 18.00 9.97 15.06
CA ASN A 123 17.56 11.10 15.85
C ASN A 123 17.19 12.31 14.97
N GLN A 124 16.59 13.34 15.55
CA GLN A 124 16.09 14.49 14.80
C GLN A 124 17.21 15.36 14.19
N GLU A 125 18.41 15.36 14.79
CA GLU A 125 19.55 16.11 14.29
C GLU A 125 20.12 15.43 13.05
N ASP A 126 20.37 14.13 13.11
CA ASP A 126 20.87 13.34 11.98
C ASP A 126 19.88 13.35 10.80
N LYS A 127 18.56 13.34 11.09
CA LYS A 127 17.53 13.46 10.05
C LYS A 127 17.55 14.79 9.28
N LYS A 128 18.09 15.86 9.87
CA LYS A 128 18.26 17.15 9.17
C LYS A 128 19.45 17.15 8.21
N GLU A 129 20.42 16.27 8.44
CA GLU A 129 21.63 16.18 7.64
C GLU A 129 21.49 15.26 6.41
N ILE A 130 20.53 14.33 6.44
CA ILE A 130 20.27 13.46 5.28
C ILE A 130 19.42 14.15 4.23
N ASP A 131 19.52 13.69 2.99
CA ASP A 131 18.60 14.10 1.94
C ASP A 131 17.15 13.76 2.34
N SER A 132 16.31 14.78 2.44
CA SER A 132 14.91 14.61 2.85
C SER A 132 14.14 13.63 1.96
N ARG A 133 14.55 13.46 0.69
CA ARG A 133 13.96 12.48 -0.22
C ARG A 133 14.15 11.05 0.29
N LEU A 134 15.30 10.73 0.87
CA LEU A 134 15.55 9.41 1.47
C LEU A 134 14.62 9.15 2.65
N LEU A 135 14.39 10.16 3.49
CA LEU A 135 13.43 10.06 4.59
C LEU A 135 12.00 9.81 4.09
N TRP A 136 11.57 10.54 3.07
CA TRP A 136 10.22 10.39 2.52
C TRP A 136 10.01 9.04 1.82
N ILE A 137 11.02 8.56 1.11
CA ILE A 137 11.01 7.21 0.52
C ILE A 137 10.95 6.15 1.61
N ALA A 138 11.74 6.27 2.68
CA ALA A 138 11.72 5.34 3.81
C ALA A 138 10.35 5.28 4.49
N ILE A 139 9.70 6.43 4.71
CA ILE A 139 8.34 6.52 5.25
C ILE A 139 7.33 5.83 4.32
N HIS A 140 7.40 6.11 3.02
CA HIS A 140 6.53 5.50 2.02
C HIS A 140 6.68 3.97 1.99
N HIS A 141 7.91 3.44 1.88
CA HIS A 141 8.17 2.00 1.85
C HIS A 141 7.67 1.31 3.13
N ALA A 142 7.95 1.90 4.31
CA ALA A 142 7.47 1.37 5.59
C ALA A 142 5.94 1.27 5.63
N SER A 143 5.25 2.29 5.12
CA SER A 143 3.80 2.35 5.08
C SER A 143 3.24 1.28 4.12
N GLN A 144 3.77 1.18 2.91
CA GLN A 144 3.36 0.19 1.92
C GLN A 144 3.57 -1.25 2.46
N ARG A 145 4.75 -1.53 3.01
CA ARG A 145 5.04 -2.84 3.61
C ARG A 145 4.09 -3.17 4.76
N LYS A 146 3.76 -2.21 5.63
CA LYS A 146 2.82 -2.40 6.72
C LYS A 146 1.44 -2.81 6.22
N ILE A 147 0.94 -2.17 5.17
CA ILE A 147 -0.37 -2.50 4.57
C ILE A 147 -0.34 -3.89 3.94
N LEU A 148 0.70 -4.21 3.17
CA LEU A 148 0.86 -5.54 2.54
C LEU A 148 0.95 -6.67 3.57
N LEU A 149 1.70 -6.49 4.65
CA LEU A 149 1.76 -7.45 5.76
C LEU A 149 0.41 -7.61 6.46
N HIS A 150 -0.37 -6.53 6.53
CA HIS A 150 -1.73 -6.60 7.05
C HIS A 150 -2.64 -7.43 6.14
N ILE A 151 -2.61 -7.22 4.82
CA ILE A 151 -3.32 -8.05 3.83
C ILE A 151 -2.90 -9.52 3.97
N GLN A 152 -1.61 -9.81 4.05
CA GLN A 152 -1.09 -11.16 4.25
C GLN A 152 -1.64 -11.80 5.53
N SER A 153 -1.73 -11.02 6.62
CA SER A 153 -2.32 -11.48 7.87
C SER A 153 -3.82 -11.80 7.73
N LEU A 154 -4.57 -11.00 6.98
CA LEU A 154 -5.99 -11.26 6.73
C LEU A 154 -6.20 -12.51 5.87
N LEU A 155 -5.39 -12.69 4.81
CA LEU A 155 -5.42 -13.91 3.99
C LEU A 155 -5.10 -15.16 4.81
N ASN A 156 -4.11 -15.11 5.69
CA ASN A 156 -3.76 -16.24 6.55
C ASN A 156 -4.87 -16.65 7.53
N LYS A 157 -5.76 -15.71 7.92
CA LYS A 157 -6.93 -16.06 8.74
C LYS A 157 -7.97 -16.87 7.98
N LEU A 158 -8.02 -16.76 6.65
CA LEU A 158 -8.93 -17.55 5.81
C LEU A 158 -8.48 -19.02 5.66
N LEU A 159 -7.23 -19.36 6.04
CA LEU A 159 -6.70 -20.72 6.03
C LEU A 159 -6.93 -21.48 7.35
N GLN A 160 -7.47 -20.82 8.39
CA GLN A 160 -7.70 -21.40 9.72
C GLN A 160 -9.14 -21.91 9.87
#